data_4faa8938efadcc4d02aa47dedc30483b
#
_entry.id   4faa8938efadcc4d02aa47dedc30483b
#
_cell.length_a   1.000
_cell.length_b   1.000
_cell.length_c   1.000
_cell.angle_alpha   90.00
_cell.angle_beta   90.00
_cell.angle_gamma   90.00
#
_symmetry.space_group_name_H-M   'P 1'
#
loop_
_entity.id
_entity.type
_entity.pdbx_description
1 polymer ?
#
loop_
_entity_poly.entity_id
_entity_poly.type
_entity_poly.pdbx_seq_one_letter_code
_entity_poly.pdbx_strand_id
1 'polypeptide(L)'
;MLRIFTHALLVLMLMAACKHKAPQPVPANVINNGGADIDTGTCFTRDILPIFISNCAKAGCHDAVTARDGFRFTDYNSIIAKEFVAGNADETELYEKITEDRNDKRMPPMPDSRLTAAQISLIRRWINEGAKNTTGCGTPCDSNNYSYASGIQPIFDKYCKGCHNGANASGDVLLDTYLNTKSALNSGRLLGAMKHEAGFTPMPFGGSKLSDCEIRQVEKWIEAGAQDN
;
A
#
# COMPACT_ATOMS: atom_id res chain seq x y z
N MET A 1 4.57 55.71 61.04
CA MET A 1 5.62 55.42 60.02
C MET A 1 5.71 53.92 59.87
N LEU A 2 5.07 53.38 58.82
CA LEU A 2 5.01 51.93 58.60
C LEU A 2 5.62 51.63 57.21
N ARG A 3 6.75 50.94 57.18
CA ARG A 3 7.46 50.54 55.96
C ARG A 3 6.87 49.23 55.48
N ILE A 4 6.28 49.28 54.31
CA ILE A 4 5.75 48.11 53.58
C ILE A 4 6.91 47.55 52.76
N PHE A 5 7.34 46.32 53.06
CA PHE A 5 8.29 45.55 52.24
C PHE A 5 7.48 44.74 51.22
N THR A 6 7.58 45.16 49.97
CA THR A 6 7.05 44.37 48.82
C THR A 6 8.06 43.30 48.44
N HIS A 7 7.71 42.04 48.68
CA HIS A 7 8.44 40.90 48.17
C HIS A 7 7.99 40.62 46.73
N ALA A 8 8.86 40.92 45.78
CA ALA A 8 8.68 40.50 44.38
C ALA A 8 9.05 38.99 44.26
N LEU A 9 8.06 38.16 44.09
CA LEU A 9 8.23 36.72 43.84
C LEU A 9 8.53 36.51 42.34
N LEU A 10 9.80 36.29 42.02
CA LEU A 10 10.26 35.97 40.65
C LEU A 10 9.92 34.51 40.34
N VAL A 11 8.83 34.26 39.64
CA VAL A 11 8.48 32.92 39.16
C VAL A 11 9.27 32.62 37.90
N LEU A 12 10.31 31.80 38.04
CA LEU A 12 11.13 31.29 36.95
C LEU A 12 10.37 30.14 36.27
N MET A 13 9.67 30.43 35.16
CA MET A 13 9.08 29.38 34.30
C MET A 13 10.20 28.64 33.59
N LEU A 14 10.50 27.42 34.02
CA LEU A 14 11.29 26.47 33.23
C LEU A 14 10.44 25.97 32.06
N MET A 15 10.69 26.51 30.88
CA MET A 15 10.19 25.95 29.62
C MET A 15 10.97 24.66 29.33
N ALA A 16 10.41 23.52 29.66
CA ALA A 16 10.91 22.24 29.20
C ALA A 16 10.62 22.12 27.67
N ALA A 17 11.60 22.53 26.87
CA ALA A 17 11.57 22.32 25.44
C ALA A 17 11.72 20.82 25.14
N CYS A 18 10.64 20.13 24.80
CA CYS A 18 10.70 18.80 24.20
C CYS A 18 11.47 18.89 22.89
N LYS A 19 12.72 18.49 22.90
CA LYS A 19 13.53 18.35 21.69
C LYS A 19 13.00 17.14 20.92
N HIS A 20 12.13 17.35 19.97
CA HIS A 20 11.83 16.38 18.95
C HIS A 20 13.11 16.13 18.15
N LYS A 21 13.68 14.94 18.32
CA LYS A 21 14.85 14.51 17.55
C LYS A 21 14.36 14.25 16.13
N ALA A 22 14.72 15.11 15.20
CA ALA A 22 14.42 14.91 13.78
C ALA A 22 14.97 13.53 13.34
N PRO A 23 14.22 12.76 12.53
CA PRO A 23 14.72 11.52 11.97
C PRO A 23 16.01 11.80 11.20
N GLN A 24 17.07 11.04 11.52
CA GLN A 24 18.34 11.13 10.78
C GLN A 24 18.10 10.72 9.34
N PRO A 25 18.62 11.43 8.35
CA PRO A 25 18.57 10.99 6.98
C PRO A 25 19.35 9.67 6.84
N VAL A 26 18.69 8.66 6.27
CA VAL A 26 19.31 7.37 5.95
C VAL A 26 20.44 7.63 4.96
N PRO A 27 21.70 7.18 5.18
CA PRO A 27 22.78 7.41 4.24
C PRO A 27 22.47 6.69 2.92
N ALA A 28 22.42 7.45 1.83
CA ALA A 28 22.31 6.92 0.47
C ALA A 28 23.67 6.31 0.08
N ASN A 29 23.88 5.04 0.39
CA ASN A 29 24.95 4.27 -0.24
C ASN A 29 24.36 3.64 -1.52
N VAL A 30 24.39 4.40 -2.58
CA VAL A 30 24.07 3.92 -3.94
C VAL A 30 25.35 3.37 -4.54
N ILE A 31 25.38 2.06 -4.75
CA ILE A 31 26.39 1.45 -5.61
C ILE A 31 25.98 1.70 -7.06
N ASN A 32 26.65 2.66 -7.70
CA ASN A 32 26.56 2.90 -9.14
C ASN A 32 27.21 1.74 -9.89
N ASN A 33 26.40 0.85 -10.47
CA ASN A 33 26.80 0.02 -11.61
C ASN A 33 25.84 0.30 -12.77
N GLY A 34 26.39 0.84 -13.83
CA GLY A 34 25.80 1.43 -15.02
C GLY A 34 24.55 0.76 -15.56
N GLY A 35 23.51 1.56 -15.69
CA GLY A 35 22.29 1.23 -16.40
C GLY A 35 21.09 1.98 -15.81
N ALA A 36 20.50 2.88 -16.61
CA ALA A 36 19.26 3.62 -16.40
C ALA A 36 19.02 4.09 -14.95
N ASP A 37 18.80 5.37 -14.76
CA ASP A 37 18.38 5.96 -13.49
C ASP A 37 17.27 5.12 -12.85
N ILE A 38 17.63 4.26 -11.90
CA ILE A 38 16.65 3.59 -11.07
C ILE A 38 16.10 4.69 -10.18
N ASP A 39 14.94 5.22 -10.55
CA ASP A 39 14.14 6.05 -9.64
C ASP A 39 13.86 5.20 -8.40
N THR A 40 14.66 5.38 -7.36
CA THR A 40 14.52 4.68 -6.07
C THR A 40 13.33 5.20 -5.28
N GLY A 41 12.60 6.17 -5.81
CA GLY A 41 11.39 6.74 -5.24
C GLY A 41 10.19 5.79 -5.35
N THR A 42 9.14 6.15 -4.64
CA THR A 42 7.87 5.43 -4.70
C THR A 42 7.18 5.69 -6.04
N CYS A 43 6.96 4.63 -6.80
CA CYS A 43 6.28 4.73 -8.09
C CYS A 43 4.76 4.59 -7.92
N PHE A 44 4.01 5.63 -8.33
CA PHE A 44 2.56 5.62 -8.17
C PHE A 44 1.90 4.42 -8.88
N THR A 45 2.14 4.25 -10.18
CA THR A 45 1.45 3.19 -10.94
C THR A 45 1.89 1.78 -10.56
N ARG A 46 3.14 1.61 -10.15
CA ARG A 46 3.69 0.30 -9.75
C ARG A 46 3.38 -0.04 -8.30
N ASP A 47 3.53 0.91 -7.38
CA ASP A 47 3.61 0.61 -5.94
C ASP A 47 2.35 1.04 -5.18
N ILE A 48 1.70 2.11 -5.62
CA ILE A 48 0.62 2.76 -4.87
C ILE A 48 -0.76 2.43 -5.45
N LEU A 49 -0.96 2.67 -6.74
CA LEU A 49 -2.26 2.47 -7.38
C LEU A 49 -2.81 1.04 -7.18
N PRO A 50 -2.01 -0.04 -7.27
CA PRO A 50 -2.51 -1.39 -7.02
C PRO A 50 -3.06 -1.60 -5.61
N ILE A 51 -2.48 -0.94 -4.59
CA ILE A 51 -2.98 -1.00 -3.22
C ILE A 51 -4.39 -0.39 -3.13
N PHE A 52 -4.60 0.77 -3.76
CA PHE A 52 -5.90 1.43 -3.78
C PHE A 52 -6.94 0.63 -4.55
N ILE A 53 -6.58 0.12 -5.73
CA ILE A 53 -7.50 -0.70 -6.56
C ILE A 53 -7.96 -1.94 -5.78
N SER A 54 -7.04 -2.67 -5.16
CA SER A 54 -7.36 -3.92 -4.48
C SER A 54 -8.05 -3.76 -3.13
N ASN A 55 -7.78 -2.67 -2.39
CA ASN A 55 -8.29 -2.53 -1.02
C ASN A 55 -9.38 -1.47 -0.86
N CYS A 56 -9.44 -0.46 -1.72
CA CYS A 56 -10.33 0.69 -1.56
C CYS A 56 -11.37 0.80 -2.68
N ALA A 57 -10.99 0.58 -3.95
CA ALA A 57 -11.87 0.75 -5.10
C ALA A 57 -12.78 -0.47 -5.35
N LYS A 58 -13.14 -1.19 -4.31
CA LYS A 58 -14.08 -2.31 -4.38
C LYS A 58 -15.49 -1.82 -4.74
N ALA A 59 -16.26 -2.66 -5.43
CA ALA A 59 -17.66 -2.39 -5.73
C ALA A 59 -18.46 -2.09 -4.45
N GLY A 60 -19.21 -1.01 -4.47
CA GLY A 60 -19.96 -0.54 -3.31
C GLY A 60 -19.15 0.29 -2.29
N CYS A 61 -17.87 0.54 -2.57
CA CYS A 61 -16.97 1.34 -1.74
C CYS A 61 -16.51 2.60 -2.50
N HIS A 62 -15.24 2.71 -2.80
CA HIS A 62 -14.64 3.87 -3.47
C HIS A 62 -14.32 3.60 -4.94
N ASP A 63 -15.14 2.78 -5.59
CA ASP A 63 -15.07 2.50 -7.03
C ASP A 63 -15.56 3.68 -7.87
N ALA A 64 -15.46 3.55 -9.20
CA ALA A 64 -15.84 4.62 -10.13
C ALA A 64 -17.33 4.96 -10.12
N VAL A 65 -18.19 4.03 -9.68
CA VAL A 65 -19.65 4.18 -9.68
C VAL A 65 -20.17 4.65 -8.35
N THR A 66 -19.79 3.96 -7.27
CA THR A 66 -20.29 4.24 -5.92
C THR A 66 -19.67 5.50 -5.32
N ALA A 67 -18.35 5.66 -5.44
CA ALA A 67 -17.61 6.81 -4.90
C ALA A 67 -18.11 7.22 -3.50
N ARG A 68 -18.15 6.25 -2.54
CA ARG A 68 -18.73 6.47 -1.21
C ARG A 68 -18.16 7.73 -0.56
N ASP A 69 -19.04 8.55 0.01
CA ASP A 69 -18.71 9.83 0.65
C ASP A 69 -17.97 10.81 -0.30
N GLY A 70 -18.08 10.59 -1.62
CA GLY A 70 -17.42 11.38 -2.65
C GLY A 70 -15.94 11.07 -2.84
N PHE A 71 -15.44 10.02 -2.21
CA PHE A 71 -14.07 9.54 -2.43
C PHE A 71 -14.05 8.43 -3.48
N ARG A 72 -13.17 8.58 -4.47
CA ARG A 72 -12.91 7.59 -5.51
C ARG A 72 -11.42 7.28 -5.54
N PHE A 73 -11.05 6.01 -5.55
CA PHE A 73 -9.65 5.58 -5.48
C PHE A 73 -9.24 4.73 -6.68
N THR A 74 -9.68 5.12 -7.88
CA THR A 74 -9.45 4.39 -9.13
C THR A 74 -8.28 4.89 -9.96
N ASP A 75 -7.86 6.13 -9.75
CA ASP A 75 -6.81 6.80 -10.49
C ASP A 75 -6.15 7.90 -9.67
N TYR A 76 -5.02 8.42 -10.15
CA TYR A 76 -4.25 9.44 -9.44
C TYR A 76 -5.09 10.67 -9.08
N ASN A 77 -5.77 11.25 -10.08
CA ASN A 77 -6.51 12.49 -9.88
C ASN A 77 -7.64 12.33 -8.87
N SER A 78 -8.32 11.19 -8.90
CA SER A 78 -9.41 10.90 -7.98
C SER A 78 -8.90 10.64 -6.55
N ILE A 79 -7.71 10.05 -6.39
CA ILE A 79 -7.10 9.78 -5.08
C ILE A 79 -6.70 11.07 -4.38
N ILE A 80 -6.12 12.02 -5.10
CA ILE A 80 -5.64 13.29 -4.51
C ILE A 80 -6.68 14.41 -4.49
N ALA A 81 -7.90 14.17 -5.00
CA ALA A 81 -8.88 15.21 -5.24
C ALA A 81 -9.48 15.84 -3.98
N LYS A 82 -9.50 15.10 -2.87
CA LYS A 82 -10.25 15.51 -1.67
C LYS A 82 -9.43 15.25 -0.40
N GLU A 83 -9.32 16.30 0.44
CA GLU A 83 -8.71 16.24 1.78
C GLU A 83 -7.33 15.58 1.77
N PHE A 84 -6.51 15.95 0.78
CA PHE A 84 -5.19 15.38 0.53
C PHE A 84 -4.10 16.44 0.59
N VAL A 85 -3.10 16.24 1.45
CA VAL A 85 -1.97 17.15 1.63
C VAL A 85 -0.69 16.49 1.13
N ALA A 86 -0.32 16.76 -0.13
CA ALA A 86 0.94 16.27 -0.69
C ALA A 86 2.15 16.80 0.09
N GLY A 87 3.05 15.91 0.48
CA GLY A 87 4.22 16.23 1.31
C GLY A 87 4.00 16.04 2.81
N ASN A 88 2.76 15.82 3.26
CA ASN A 88 2.47 15.60 4.68
C ASN A 88 1.39 14.53 4.88
N ALA A 89 1.82 13.32 5.19
CA ALA A 89 0.91 12.22 5.43
C ALA A 89 0.05 12.42 6.68
N ASP A 90 0.61 13.02 7.73
CA ASP A 90 -0.07 13.17 9.02
C ASP A 90 -1.21 14.22 8.96
N GLU A 91 -1.26 15.06 7.92
CA GLU A 91 -2.35 16.00 7.64
C GLU A 91 -3.29 15.51 6.52
N THR A 92 -3.09 14.30 6.01
CA THR A 92 -3.90 13.71 4.93
C THR A 92 -4.97 12.79 5.52
N GLU A 93 -6.26 13.08 5.27
CA GLU A 93 -7.37 12.27 5.82
C GLU A 93 -7.25 10.79 5.43
N LEU A 94 -6.86 10.51 4.18
CA LEU A 94 -6.59 9.15 3.73
C LEU A 94 -5.66 8.39 4.69
N TYR A 95 -4.56 9.04 5.11
CA TYR A 95 -3.59 8.40 6.00
C TYR A 95 -4.15 8.21 7.41
N GLU A 96 -4.89 9.19 7.92
CA GLU A 96 -5.61 9.06 9.18
C GLU A 96 -6.53 7.84 9.17
N LYS A 97 -7.37 7.69 8.14
CA LYS A 97 -8.34 6.60 8.05
C LYS A 97 -7.71 5.20 7.96
N ILE A 98 -6.62 5.05 7.24
CA ILE A 98 -5.94 3.74 7.12
C ILE A 98 -5.12 3.37 8.36
N THR A 99 -4.81 4.35 9.24
CA THR A 99 -4.08 4.15 10.50
C THR A 99 -4.99 4.20 11.74
N GLU A 100 -6.27 4.54 11.58
CA GLU A 100 -7.23 4.64 12.68
C GLU A 100 -7.42 3.28 13.37
N ASP A 101 -7.31 3.26 14.69
CA ASP A 101 -7.42 2.03 15.49
C ASP A 101 -8.88 1.64 15.77
N ARG A 102 -9.80 2.60 15.78
CA ARG A 102 -11.22 2.33 16.07
C ARG A 102 -11.89 1.63 14.88
N ASN A 103 -12.47 0.48 15.14
CA ASN A 103 -13.07 -0.38 14.12
C ASN A 103 -14.24 0.26 13.34
N ASP A 104 -14.94 1.21 13.96
CA ASP A 104 -16.06 1.93 13.38
C ASP A 104 -15.67 3.09 12.47
N LYS A 105 -14.38 3.49 12.49
CA LYS A 105 -13.88 4.65 11.73
C LYS A 105 -12.75 4.32 10.77
N ARG A 106 -12.11 3.17 10.95
CA ARG A 106 -10.97 2.76 10.12
C ARG A 106 -11.37 2.45 8.68
N MET A 107 -10.40 2.59 7.78
CA MET A 107 -10.49 2.07 6.41
C MET A 107 -9.39 1.01 6.14
N PRO A 108 -9.70 -0.05 5.41
CA PRO A 108 -11.03 -0.55 5.07
C PRO A 108 -11.86 -0.89 6.31
N PRO A 109 -13.22 -0.73 6.26
CA PRO A 109 -14.08 -1.04 7.40
C PRO A 109 -14.21 -2.55 7.60
N MET A 110 -14.59 -2.97 8.80
CA MET A 110 -14.94 -4.38 9.00
C MET A 110 -16.10 -4.81 8.09
N PRO A 111 -16.12 -6.05 7.61
CA PRO A 111 -15.22 -7.16 7.95
C PRO A 111 -13.90 -7.21 7.16
N ASP A 112 -13.64 -6.23 6.29
CA ASP A 112 -12.40 -6.21 5.49
C ASP A 112 -11.15 -6.10 6.37
N SER A 113 -10.09 -6.77 5.92
CA SER A 113 -8.79 -6.73 6.59
C SER A 113 -8.16 -5.33 6.52
N ARG A 114 -7.39 -4.97 7.54
CA ARG A 114 -6.53 -3.78 7.51
C ARG A 114 -5.47 -3.92 6.42
N LEU A 115 -4.98 -2.79 5.93
CA LEU A 115 -3.74 -2.76 5.16
C LEU A 115 -2.59 -3.31 6.00
N THR A 116 -1.63 -3.95 5.35
CA THR A 116 -0.41 -4.38 6.02
C THR A 116 0.45 -3.18 6.42
N ALA A 117 1.30 -3.34 7.44
CA ALA A 117 2.24 -2.30 7.84
C ALA A 117 3.15 -1.83 6.67
N ALA A 118 3.52 -2.76 5.77
CA ALA A 118 4.29 -2.44 4.57
C ALA A 118 3.52 -1.55 3.60
N GLN A 119 2.23 -1.84 3.35
CA GLN A 119 1.37 -1.02 2.50
C GLN A 119 1.16 0.39 3.09
N ILE A 120 0.90 0.48 4.39
CA ILE A 120 0.75 1.76 5.11
C ILE A 120 2.05 2.58 5.01
N SER A 121 3.20 1.95 5.25
CA SER A 121 4.51 2.62 5.15
C SER A 121 4.80 3.12 3.73
N LEU A 122 4.39 2.35 2.72
CA LEU A 122 4.57 2.71 1.31
C LEU A 122 3.70 3.91 0.92
N ILE A 123 2.43 3.92 1.34
CA ILE A 123 1.52 5.06 1.14
C ILE A 123 2.05 6.30 1.86
N ARG A 124 2.49 6.18 3.13
CA ARG A 124 3.08 7.29 3.87
C ARG A 124 4.28 7.89 3.14
N ARG A 125 5.18 7.05 2.67
CA ARG A 125 6.37 7.48 1.93
C ARG A 125 5.96 8.23 0.66
N TRP A 126 5.06 7.68 -0.13
CA TRP A 126 4.58 8.32 -1.36
C TRP A 126 3.99 9.71 -1.08
N ILE A 127 3.13 9.85 -0.05
CA ILE A 127 2.56 11.14 0.32
C ILE A 127 3.65 12.12 0.70
N ASN A 128 4.61 11.71 1.56
CA ASN A 128 5.70 12.57 2.05
C ASN A 128 6.70 12.95 0.95
N GLU A 129 6.87 12.13 -0.09
CA GLU A 129 7.62 12.44 -1.30
C GLU A 129 6.90 13.41 -2.25
N GLY A 130 5.75 13.94 -1.84
CA GLY A 130 4.95 14.89 -2.60
C GLY A 130 3.88 14.25 -3.46
N ALA A 131 3.53 13.00 -3.19
CA ALA A 131 2.46 12.25 -3.87
C ALA A 131 2.54 12.33 -5.41
N LYS A 132 3.70 12.13 -5.97
CA LYS A 132 3.94 12.31 -7.41
C LYS A 132 3.20 11.25 -8.24
N ASN A 133 2.64 11.67 -9.39
CA ASN A 133 2.06 10.77 -10.38
C ASN A 133 3.16 10.18 -11.27
N THR A 134 3.90 9.23 -10.75
CA THR A 134 4.99 8.58 -11.48
C THR A 134 4.49 7.35 -12.25
N THR A 135 4.85 7.27 -13.52
CA THR A 135 4.48 6.18 -14.44
C THR A 135 5.72 5.63 -15.14
N GLY A 136 5.63 4.41 -15.64
CA GLY A 136 6.74 3.82 -16.42
C GLY A 136 8.02 3.56 -15.63
N CYS A 137 7.93 3.58 -14.32
CA CYS A 137 9.07 3.29 -13.45
C CYS A 137 9.55 1.86 -13.68
N GLY A 138 10.86 1.70 -13.86
CA GLY A 138 11.49 0.38 -13.98
C GLY A 138 11.05 -0.54 -12.84
N THR A 139 10.85 -1.80 -13.12
CA THR A 139 10.42 -2.80 -12.13
C THR A 139 11.61 -3.26 -11.30
N PRO A 140 11.66 -2.99 -9.99
CA PRO A 140 12.58 -3.68 -9.09
C PRO A 140 12.08 -5.11 -8.83
N CYS A 141 11.78 -5.85 -9.89
CA CYS A 141 11.36 -7.23 -9.81
C CYS A 141 12.54 -8.12 -10.19
N ASP A 142 12.89 -9.06 -9.32
CA ASP A 142 13.80 -10.15 -9.66
C ASP A 142 12.99 -11.44 -9.90
N SER A 143 12.84 -11.83 -11.15
CA SER A 143 12.13 -13.06 -11.52
C SER A 143 12.80 -14.34 -10.99
N ASN A 144 13.99 -14.26 -10.39
CA ASN A 144 14.63 -15.39 -9.72
C ASN A 144 14.26 -15.49 -8.24
N ASN A 145 13.69 -14.45 -7.65
CA ASN A 145 13.11 -14.49 -6.32
C ASN A 145 11.67 -15.03 -6.39
N TYR A 146 11.52 -16.35 -6.52
CA TYR A 146 10.23 -17.03 -6.59
C TYR A 146 9.93 -17.92 -5.37
N SER A 147 10.58 -17.68 -4.22
CA SER A 147 10.14 -18.28 -2.96
C SER A 147 8.78 -17.70 -2.54
N TYR A 148 7.96 -18.50 -1.85
CA TYR A 148 6.63 -18.04 -1.47
C TYR A 148 6.70 -16.80 -0.57
N ALA A 149 7.45 -16.88 0.53
CA ALA A 149 7.47 -15.83 1.54
C ALA A 149 8.03 -14.50 1.05
N SER A 150 9.12 -14.50 0.25
CA SER A 150 9.81 -13.27 -0.14
C SER A 150 9.50 -12.78 -1.55
N GLY A 151 9.03 -13.65 -2.44
CA GLY A 151 8.75 -13.33 -3.83
C GLY A 151 7.26 -13.31 -4.17
N ILE A 152 6.53 -14.35 -3.78
CA ILE A 152 5.16 -14.57 -4.24
C ILE A 152 4.12 -13.92 -3.33
N GLN A 153 4.22 -14.11 -2.01
CA GLN A 153 3.28 -13.50 -1.07
C GLN A 153 3.20 -11.98 -1.20
N PRO A 154 4.30 -11.22 -1.36
CA PRO A 154 4.23 -9.78 -1.61
C PRO A 154 3.42 -9.39 -2.86
N ILE A 155 3.48 -10.20 -3.93
CA ILE A 155 2.65 -9.99 -5.13
C ILE A 155 1.17 -10.15 -4.79
N PHE A 156 0.78 -11.23 -4.11
CA PHE A 156 -0.60 -11.45 -3.72
C PHE A 156 -1.11 -10.43 -2.72
N ASP A 157 -0.29 -10.04 -1.74
CA ASP A 157 -0.64 -8.99 -0.77
C ASP A 157 -0.91 -7.65 -1.46
N LYS A 158 -0.16 -7.34 -2.51
CA LYS A 158 -0.26 -6.09 -3.24
C LYS A 158 -1.47 -6.05 -4.18
N TYR A 159 -1.71 -7.12 -4.95
CA TYR A 159 -2.63 -7.09 -6.08
C TYR A 159 -3.94 -7.86 -5.84
N CYS A 160 -3.97 -8.83 -4.93
CA CYS A 160 -5.04 -9.82 -4.88
C CYS A 160 -5.80 -9.83 -3.55
N LYS A 161 -5.06 -9.86 -2.44
CA LYS A 161 -5.59 -10.11 -1.11
C LYS A 161 -6.63 -9.10 -0.65
N GLY A 162 -6.59 -7.86 -1.14
CA GLY A 162 -7.61 -6.86 -0.84
C GLY A 162 -9.03 -7.32 -1.16
N CYS A 163 -9.21 -8.07 -2.26
CA CYS A 163 -10.51 -8.61 -2.68
C CYS A 163 -10.66 -10.11 -2.36
N HIS A 164 -9.57 -10.86 -2.30
CA HIS A 164 -9.56 -12.31 -2.17
C HIS A 164 -9.12 -12.76 -0.77
N ASN A 165 -9.79 -12.24 0.29
CA ASN A 165 -9.54 -12.62 1.66
C ASN A 165 -10.83 -12.74 2.49
N GLY A 166 -10.74 -13.50 3.58
CA GLY A 166 -11.82 -13.61 4.58
C GLY A 166 -13.13 -14.19 4.05
N ALA A 167 -14.19 -14.02 4.84
CA ALA A 167 -15.50 -14.65 4.57
C ALA A 167 -16.23 -14.11 3.34
N ASN A 168 -15.86 -12.93 2.85
CA ASN A 168 -16.50 -12.26 1.70
C ASN A 168 -15.55 -12.18 0.51
N ALA A 169 -14.69 -13.17 0.34
CA ALA A 169 -13.74 -13.20 -0.77
C ALA A 169 -14.46 -13.15 -2.13
N SER A 170 -14.03 -12.25 -3.00
CA SER A 170 -14.63 -12.08 -4.33
C SER A 170 -14.57 -13.37 -5.14
N GLY A 171 -15.73 -13.83 -5.63
CA GLY A 171 -15.84 -15.07 -6.40
C GLY A 171 -15.47 -16.34 -5.62
N ASP A 172 -15.56 -16.29 -4.29
CA ASP A 172 -15.23 -17.39 -3.36
C ASP A 172 -13.77 -17.89 -3.50
N VAL A 173 -12.88 -17.04 -4.03
CA VAL A 173 -11.45 -17.34 -4.17
C VAL A 173 -10.70 -16.69 -3.03
N LEU A 174 -9.96 -17.48 -2.26
CA LEU A 174 -9.10 -17.01 -1.17
C LEU A 174 -7.63 -17.05 -1.62
N LEU A 175 -6.90 -15.92 -1.36
CA LEU A 175 -5.47 -15.76 -1.68
C LEU A 175 -4.71 -15.12 -0.51
N ASP A 176 -5.23 -15.26 0.70
CA ASP A 176 -4.74 -14.62 1.92
C ASP A 176 -3.69 -15.43 2.68
N THR A 177 -3.61 -16.72 2.40
CA THR A 177 -2.63 -17.64 3.00
C THR A 177 -2.00 -18.52 1.92
N TYR A 178 -0.84 -19.13 2.23
CA TYR A 178 -0.21 -20.11 1.35
C TYR A 178 -1.17 -21.24 0.95
N LEU A 179 -1.85 -21.85 1.92
CA LEU A 179 -2.76 -22.96 1.66
C LEU A 179 -3.92 -22.58 0.73
N ASN A 180 -4.49 -21.40 0.94
CA ASN A 180 -5.56 -20.88 0.10
C ASN A 180 -5.06 -20.56 -1.30
N THR A 181 -3.90 -19.92 -1.42
CA THR A 181 -3.27 -19.64 -2.71
C THR A 181 -2.95 -20.93 -3.46
N LYS A 182 -2.39 -21.93 -2.79
CA LYS A 182 -2.12 -23.23 -3.39
C LYS A 182 -3.41 -23.94 -3.82
N SER A 183 -4.47 -23.86 -3.03
CA SER A 183 -5.78 -24.40 -3.40
C SER A 183 -6.35 -23.72 -4.64
N ALA A 184 -6.20 -22.41 -4.77
CA ALA A 184 -6.68 -21.65 -5.92
C ALA A 184 -5.98 -22.07 -7.23
N LEU A 185 -4.73 -22.55 -7.17
CA LEU A 185 -4.02 -23.09 -8.35
C LEU A 185 -4.73 -24.29 -8.96
N ASN A 186 -5.39 -25.12 -8.14
CA ASN A 186 -6.10 -26.32 -8.63
C ASN A 186 -7.21 -26.00 -9.62
N SER A 187 -7.73 -24.79 -9.59
CA SER A 187 -8.74 -24.34 -10.57
C SER A 187 -8.17 -24.15 -11.99
N GLY A 188 -6.84 -24.03 -12.12
CA GLY A 188 -6.15 -23.70 -13.38
C GLY A 188 -6.38 -22.25 -13.85
N ARG A 189 -7.15 -21.44 -13.11
CA ARG A 189 -7.61 -20.12 -13.57
C ARG A 189 -6.69 -18.98 -13.15
N LEU A 190 -5.92 -19.16 -12.06
CA LEU A 190 -5.16 -18.07 -11.43
C LEU A 190 -4.20 -17.40 -12.43
N LEU A 191 -3.37 -18.19 -13.09
CA LEU A 191 -2.34 -17.65 -13.98
C LEU A 191 -2.94 -17.00 -15.23
N GLY A 192 -3.98 -17.62 -15.84
CA GLY A 192 -4.68 -17.06 -16.99
C GLY A 192 -5.36 -15.71 -16.67
N ALA A 193 -5.96 -15.60 -15.48
CA ALA A 193 -6.53 -14.34 -15.00
C ALA A 193 -5.47 -13.25 -14.79
N MET A 194 -4.32 -13.58 -14.18
CA MET A 194 -3.20 -12.65 -13.98
C MET A 194 -2.58 -12.17 -15.29
N LYS A 195 -2.52 -13.04 -16.29
CA LYS A 195 -1.98 -12.75 -17.64
C LYS A 195 -2.96 -12.00 -18.53
N HIS A 196 -4.21 -11.85 -18.11
CA HIS A 196 -5.31 -11.33 -18.90
C HIS A 196 -5.55 -12.15 -20.20
N GLU A 197 -5.41 -13.47 -20.11
CA GLU A 197 -5.63 -14.37 -21.25
C GLU A 197 -7.10 -14.44 -21.63
N ALA A 198 -7.37 -14.68 -22.91
CA ALA A 198 -8.73 -14.82 -23.43
C ALA A 198 -9.47 -15.99 -22.73
N GLY A 199 -10.72 -15.76 -22.33
CA GLY A 199 -11.53 -16.74 -21.61
C GLY A 199 -11.42 -16.70 -20.08
N PHE A 200 -10.55 -15.84 -19.54
CA PHE A 200 -10.41 -15.59 -18.11
C PHE A 200 -10.88 -14.18 -17.76
N THR A 201 -11.46 -14.01 -16.56
CA THR A 201 -11.71 -12.67 -16.02
C THR A 201 -10.37 -12.04 -15.67
N PRO A 202 -10.03 -10.88 -16.26
CA PRO A 202 -8.75 -10.22 -15.99
C PRO A 202 -8.60 -9.84 -14.52
N MET A 203 -7.46 -10.14 -13.92
CA MET A 203 -7.13 -9.77 -12.53
C MET A 203 -5.78 -9.03 -12.46
N PRO A 204 -5.68 -7.97 -11.66
CA PRO A 204 -6.68 -7.38 -10.77
C PRO A 204 -7.89 -6.82 -11.52
N PHE A 205 -9.10 -7.04 -10.99
CA PHE A 205 -10.31 -6.54 -11.64
C PHE A 205 -10.34 -5.01 -11.68
N GLY A 206 -10.50 -4.45 -12.87
CA GLY A 206 -10.44 -2.99 -13.07
C GLY A 206 -9.04 -2.38 -12.98
N GLY A 207 -8.01 -3.18 -12.71
CA GLY A 207 -6.61 -2.76 -12.66
C GLY A 207 -5.83 -3.14 -13.91
N SER A 208 -4.58 -2.66 -13.99
CA SER A 208 -3.64 -3.06 -15.04
C SER A 208 -3.13 -4.48 -14.80
N LYS A 209 -2.78 -5.17 -15.89
CA LYS A 209 -2.04 -6.44 -15.83
C LYS A 209 -0.76 -6.26 -14.99
N LEU A 210 -0.40 -7.27 -14.21
CA LEU A 210 0.89 -7.34 -13.52
C LEU A 210 2.03 -7.24 -14.55
N SER A 211 3.22 -6.80 -14.08
CA SER A 211 4.40 -6.80 -14.95
C SER A 211 4.75 -8.22 -15.40
N ASP A 212 5.34 -8.34 -16.56
CA ASP A 212 5.78 -9.64 -17.08
C ASP A 212 6.81 -10.31 -16.15
N CYS A 213 7.58 -9.51 -15.40
CA CYS A 213 8.49 -10.02 -14.40
C CYS A 213 7.77 -10.65 -13.21
N GLU A 214 6.75 -9.97 -12.64
CA GLU A 214 5.95 -10.52 -11.52
C GLU A 214 5.18 -11.77 -11.96
N ILE A 215 4.63 -11.78 -13.17
CA ILE A 215 4.00 -12.96 -13.76
C ILE A 215 5.01 -14.11 -13.84
N ARG A 216 6.23 -13.84 -14.34
CA ARG A 216 7.28 -14.84 -14.45
C ARG A 216 7.74 -15.38 -13.09
N GLN A 217 7.74 -14.57 -12.03
CA GLN A 217 7.98 -15.07 -10.67
C GLN A 217 6.93 -16.11 -10.27
N VAL A 218 5.65 -15.81 -10.47
CA VAL A 218 4.55 -16.73 -10.15
C VAL A 218 4.64 -18.00 -11.00
N GLU A 219 4.93 -17.89 -12.30
CA GLU A 219 5.15 -19.05 -13.18
C GLU A 219 6.24 -19.97 -12.64
N LYS A 220 7.42 -19.42 -12.33
CA LYS A 220 8.54 -20.20 -11.78
C LYS A 220 8.21 -20.87 -10.44
N TRP A 221 7.48 -20.16 -9.58
CA TRP A 221 7.01 -20.75 -8.31
C TRP A 221 6.09 -21.96 -8.57
N ILE A 222 5.16 -21.84 -9.51
CA ILE A 222 4.26 -22.95 -9.91
C ILE A 222 5.07 -24.09 -10.52
N GLU A 223 6.00 -23.79 -11.47
CA GLU A 223 6.90 -24.76 -12.10
C GLU A 223 7.75 -25.53 -11.07
N ALA A 224 8.15 -24.84 -9.97
CA ALA A 224 8.90 -25.43 -8.85
C ALA A 224 8.01 -26.23 -7.86
N GLY A 225 6.73 -26.44 -8.17
CA GLY A 225 5.78 -27.20 -7.34
C GLY A 225 5.04 -26.36 -6.29
N ALA A 226 5.04 -25.05 -6.43
CA ALA A 226 4.33 -24.11 -5.57
C ALA A 226 4.60 -24.40 -4.08
N GLN A 227 5.86 -24.36 -3.67
CA GLN A 227 6.31 -24.71 -2.31
C GLN A 227 6.09 -23.52 -1.35
N ASP A 228 5.92 -23.86 -0.05
CA ASP A 228 5.88 -22.89 1.05
C ASP A 228 7.33 -22.70 1.57
N ASN A 229 8.07 -21.74 1.03
CA ASN A 229 9.50 -21.53 1.27
C ASN A 229 9.89 -20.06 1.39
#